data_83d1419eb1d799075974b56c4d2f8e95
#
_entry.id   83d1419eb1d799075974b56c4d2f8e95
#
_cell.length_a   1.000
_cell.length_b   1.000
_cell.length_c   1.000
_cell.angle_alpha   90.00
_cell.angle_beta   90.00
_cell.angle_gamma   90.00
#
_symmetry.space_group_name_H-M   'P 1'
#
loop_
_entity.id
_entity.type
_entity.pdbx_description
1 polymer ?
#
loop_
_entity_poly.entity_id
_entity_poly.type
_entity_poly.pdbx_seq_one_letter_code
_entity_poly.pdbx_strand_id
1 'polypeptide(L)'
;MKKTNVTKILLFSAAASLFLSGCGKDGSAKNYSKYVTLGDYKNLYVDRIVTTITDEDVKAEIEANLGYDAQYTEITDRGAKKGDVVSIDYTGTIDGEEFDGGSAVEYEMELGSDSFFVDGFEDGIIGMSAGDTKEIPITFPEDYDGELDGKDAIFSVTLNTIYQVDMPEYNDAYVSENYGYATTAEYESSLKDELQGMSDEDSHMTACESALYQAIGNATVKDYPEELYEECKAQMESENQAFAEMFGVSDVSEMFGEDYDTEAVIIDSVTEKMVVNEIARKEKVSVSNEELDASLEEELPYSEYESIEELKENSDLDQLRYNVLYQKVLDFLAENCTFNDIPSEEYYSDEYGEDGEISEEDAFPMEDEFIEENGDAELYMEDVGEDESSKETSADEDMEIIDLEEIDGSDFEDIEEETETE
;
A
#
# COMPACT_ATOMS: atom_id res chain seq x y z
N MET A 1 -11.52 -23.58 5.68
CA MET A 1 -10.10 -23.25 5.64
C MET A 1 -9.99 -21.89 4.94
N LYS A 2 -10.01 -20.81 5.70
CA LYS A 2 -9.69 -19.48 5.14
C LYS A 2 -8.19 -19.27 5.40
N LYS A 3 -7.40 -19.35 4.36
CA LYS A 3 -6.01 -18.91 4.41
C LYS A 3 -6.03 -17.40 4.47
N THR A 4 -5.65 -16.85 5.59
CA THR A 4 -5.32 -15.44 5.70
C THR A 4 -4.01 -15.23 4.92
N ASN A 5 -4.12 -14.84 3.67
CA ASN A 5 -2.97 -14.43 2.88
C ASN A 5 -2.65 -12.99 3.29
N VAL A 6 -1.52 -12.81 3.92
CA VAL A 6 -0.87 -11.50 3.99
C VAL A 6 -0.71 -11.01 2.55
N THR A 7 -1.42 -9.95 2.24
CA THR A 7 -1.57 -9.42 0.89
C THR A 7 -0.22 -8.87 0.45
N LYS A 8 0.49 -9.59 -0.42
CA LYS A 8 1.49 -8.94 -1.27
C LYS A 8 0.70 -7.97 -2.15
N ILE A 9 0.70 -6.70 -1.79
CA ILE A 9 0.17 -5.65 -2.65
C ILE A 9 1.16 -5.49 -3.80
N LEU A 10 1.04 -6.37 -4.79
CA LEU A 10 1.51 -6.07 -6.13
C LEU A 10 0.45 -5.13 -6.72
N LEU A 11 0.80 -3.85 -6.79
CA LEU A 11 0.02 -2.84 -7.49
C LEU A 11 -0.07 -3.22 -8.98
N PHE A 12 -1.10 -4.01 -9.31
CA PHE A 12 -1.51 -4.20 -10.69
C PHE A 12 -2.56 -3.16 -11.03
N SER A 13 -2.12 -2.10 -11.71
CA SER A 13 -3.04 -1.20 -12.38
C SER A 13 -3.60 -1.91 -13.62
N ALA A 14 -4.88 -2.28 -13.57
CA ALA A 14 -5.66 -2.58 -14.75
C ALA A 14 -5.90 -1.27 -15.52
N ALA A 15 -4.91 -0.82 -16.29
CA ALA A 15 -5.05 0.31 -17.20
C ALA A 15 -4.74 -0.10 -18.62
N ALA A 16 -5.76 0.04 -19.46
CA ALA A 16 -5.79 0.18 -20.92
C ALA A 16 -4.55 -0.29 -21.70
N SER A 17 -4.75 -1.38 -22.43
CA SER A 17 -3.90 -1.93 -23.48
C SER A 17 -3.30 -0.86 -24.40
N LEU A 18 -2.12 -0.38 -24.07
CA LEU A 18 -1.21 0.25 -24.99
C LEU A 18 -0.06 -0.72 -25.26
N PHE A 19 0.17 -1.03 -26.51
CA PHE A 19 1.11 -2.03 -27.01
C PHE A 19 2.53 -1.79 -26.53
N LEU A 20 2.94 -2.49 -25.47
CA LEU A 20 4.27 -2.40 -24.89
C LEU A 20 5.04 -3.69 -25.18
N SER A 21 6.10 -3.60 -25.95
CA SER A 21 6.87 -4.77 -26.38
C SER A 21 8.19 -4.91 -25.63
N GLY A 22 8.14 -5.49 -24.40
CA GLY A 22 9.34 -5.76 -23.56
C GLY A 22 10.18 -6.95 -24.04
N CYS A 23 9.56 -8.01 -24.58
CA CYS A 23 10.22 -9.22 -25.07
C CYS A 23 9.85 -9.48 -26.55
N GLY A 24 10.65 -10.27 -27.25
CA GLY A 24 10.23 -10.77 -28.57
C GLY A 24 9.04 -11.72 -28.44
N LYS A 25 8.15 -11.75 -29.43
CA LYS A 25 6.94 -12.62 -29.45
C LYS A 25 7.22 -14.12 -29.28
N ASP A 26 8.48 -14.51 -29.40
CA ASP A 26 8.99 -15.88 -29.20
C ASP A 26 9.61 -16.07 -27.79
N GLY A 27 9.47 -15.08 -26.90
CA GLY A 27 10.04 -15.10 -25.56
C GLY A 27 11.55 -14.83 -25.49
N SER A 28 12.18 -14.47 -26.61
CA SER A 28 13.60 -14.11 -26.64
C SER A 28 13.81 -12.66 -26.19
N ALA A 29 14.93 -12.40 -25.51
CA ALA A 29 15.36 -11.05 -25.17
C ALA A 29 15.62 -10.19 -26.42
N LYS A 30 15.19 -8.93 -26.38
CA LYS A 30 15.46 -7.95 -27.44
C LYS A 30 16.94 -7.62 -27.55
N ASN A 31 17.38 -7.18 -28.70
CA ASN A 31 18.78 -6.86 -28.98
C ASN A 31 19.02 -5.36 -28.93
N TYR A 32 19.64 -4.89 -27.85
CA TYR A 32 20.03 -3.50 -27.66
C TYR A 32 21.54 -3.26 -27.72
N SER A 33 22.35 -4.22 -28.24
CA SER A 33 23.80 -4.10 -28.34
C SER A 33 24.31 -2.89 -29.15
N LYS A 34 23.44 -2.24 -29.92
CA LYS A 34 23.75 -0.99 -30.61
C LYS A 34 23.80 0.19 -29.63
N TYR A 35 23.00 0.14 -28.59
CA TYR A 35 22.77 1.22 -27.63
C TYR A 35 23.55 0.99 -26.32
N VAL A 36 23.61 -0.27 -25.86
CA VAL A 36 24.20 -0.66 -24.57
C VAL A 36 25.48 -1.48 -24.77
N THR A 37 26.50 -1.16 -23.98
CA THR A 37 27.67 -2.01 -23.79
C THR A 37 27.71 -2.39 -22.33
N LEU A 38 27.49 -3.67 -22.04
CA LEU A 38 27.54 -4.21 -20.66
C LEU A 38 28.97 -4.09 -20.11
N GLY A 39 29.07 -3.58 -18.88
CA GLY A 39 30.24 -3.64 -18.04
C GLY A 39 30.31 -4.95 -17.25
N ASP A 40 30.86 -4.87 -16.04
CA ASP A 40 30.88 -6.00 -15.11
C ASP A 40 29.49 -6.17 -14.47
N TYR A 41 28.85 -7.30 -14.70
CA TYR A 41 27.55 -7.69 -14.13
C TYR A 41 27.62 -9.09 -13.49
N LYS A 42 28.79 -9.67 -13.38
CA LYS A 42 29.09 -10.92 -12.66
C LYS A 42 30.16 -10.69 -11.61
N ASN A 43 30.14 -11.51 -10.57
CA ASN A 43 31.05 -11.41 -9.43
C ASN A 43 30.97 -10.03 -8.74
N LEU A 44 29.77 -9.44 -8.73
CA LEU A 44 29.49 -8.24 -7.98
C LEU A 44 29.49 -8.56 -6.47
N TYR A 45 29.84 -7.58 -5.65
CA TYR A 45 29.68 -7.65 -4.21
C TYR A 45 28.49 -6.78 -3.84
N VAL A 46 27.52 -7.38 -3.16
CA VAL A 46 26.27 -6.73 -2.80
C VAL A 46 26.01 -6.94 -1.31
N ASP A 47 25.80 -5.87 -0.60
CA ASP A 47 25.34 -5.93 0.77
C ASP A 47 23.87 -6.38 0.80
N ARG A 48 23.59 -7.37 1.67
CA ARG A 48 22.25 -7.89 1.91
C ARG A 48 21.93 -7.67 3.38
N ILE A 49 20.95 -6.82 3.63
CA ILE A 49 20.48 -6.52 4.98
C ILE A 49 19.61 -7.68 5.43
N VAL A 50 19.99 -8.32 6.53
CA VAL A 50 19.28 -9.48 7.06
C VAL A 50 18.69 -9.15 8.43
N THR A 51 17.39 -9.39 8.58
CA THR A 51 16.67 -9.17 9.84
C THR A 51 16.37 -10.51 10.51
N THR A 52 16.65 -10.60 11.79
CA THR A 52 16.31 -11.78 12.58
C THR A 52 14.99 -11.51 13.31
N ILE A 53 13.97 -12.30 13.03
CA ILE A 53 12.67 -12.18 13.68
C ILE A 53 12.76 -12.63 15.14
N THR A 54 12.38 -11.74 16.04
CA THR A 54 12.41 -11.94 17.49
C THR A 54 11.09 -12.49 18.02
N ASP A 55 11.02 -12.86 19.28
CA ASP A 55 9.76 -13.24 19.93
C ASP A 55 8.87 -12.02 20.17
N GLU A 56 9.44 -10.82 20.18
CA GLU A 56 8.71 -9.54 20.29
C GLU A 56 8.00 -9.21 18.97
N ASP A 57 8.63 -9.48 17.81
CA ASP A 57 7.99 -9.31 16.51
C ASP A 57 6.80 -10.25 16.34
N VAL A 58 6.98 -11.51 16.74
CA VAL A 58 5.87 -12.50 16.76
C VAL A 58 4.71 -12.04 17.65
N LYS A 59 5.03 -11.47 18.80
CA LYS A 59 4.01 -10.96 19.73
C LYS A 59 3.28 -9.75 19.14
N ALA A 60 4.02 -8.82 18.52
CA ALA A 60 3.42 -7.66 17.86
C ALA A 60 2.47 -8.08 16.72
N GLU A 61 2.86 -9.05 15.92
CA GLU A 61 2.00 -9.60 14.86
C GLU A 61 0.75 -10.28 15.42
N ILE A 62 0.89 -11.03 16.54
CA ILE A 62 -0.28 -11.63 17.22
C ILE A 62 -1.21 -10.54 17.76
N GLU A 63 -0.68 -9.49 18.36
CA GLU A 63 -1.47 -8.36 18.87
C GLU A 63 -2.21 -7.63 17.75
N ALA A 64 -1.57 -7.42 16.60
CA ALA A 64 -2.21 -6.87 15.41
C ALA A 64 -3.35 -7.76 14.91
N ASN A 65 -3.10 -9.08 14.79
CA ASN A 65 -4.11 -10.04 14.36
C ASN A 65 -5.32 -10.12 15.34
N LEU A 66 -5.08 -10.00 16.65
CA LEU A 66 -6.15 -9.89 17.63
C LEU A 66 -6.96 -8.62 17.48
N GLY A 67 -6.31 -7.52 17.08
CA GLY A 67 -6.95 -6.23 16.79
C GLY A 67 -7.99 -6.34 15.67
N TYR A 68 -7.70 -7.09 14.61
CA TYR A 68 -8.66 -7.32 13.51
C TYR A 68 -9.91 -8.09 13.95
N ASP A 69 -9.77 -8.96 14.96
CA ASP A 69 -10.89 -9.75 15.50
C ASP A 69 -11.56 -9.09 16.72
N ALA A 70 -11.16 -7.87 17.06
CA ALA A 70 -11.70 -7.12 18.19
C ALA A 70 -13.19 -6.78 17.98
N GLN A 71 -13.95 -6.78 19.08
CA GLN A 71 -15.35 -6.39 19.07
C GLN A 71 -15.49 -4.95 19.58
N TYR A 72 -16.06 -4.09 18.76
CA TYR A 72 -16.33 -2.69 19.10
C TYR A 72 -17.76 -2.56 19.64
N THR A 73 -17.89 -2.09 20.87
CA THR A 73 -19.18 -1.85 21.51
C THR A 73 -19.36 -0.36 21.79
N GLU A 74 -20.35 0.28 21.15
CA GLU A 74 -20.65 1.67 21.39
C GLU A 74 -21.10 1.93 22.83
N ILE A 75 -20.53 2.95 23.46
CA ILE A 75 -20.77 3.34 24.84
C ILE A 75 -21.56 4.63 24.90
N THR A 76 -22.78 4.56 25.43
CA THR A 76 -23.69 5.72 25.55
C THR A 76 -24.04 6.07 27.00
N ASP A 77 -23.63 5.27 27.99
CA ASP A 77 -24.04 5.35 29.39
C ASP A 77 -22.95 5.81 30.36
N ARG A 78 -21.74 6.07 29.86
CA ARG A 78 -20.59 6.57 30.64
C ARG A 78 -19.71 7.52 29.82
N GLY A 79 -18.83 8.21 30.48
CA GLY A 79 -17.76 8.96 29.82
C GLY A 79 -16.63 8.08 29.32
N ALA A 80 -15.84 8.62 28.41
CA ALA A 80 -14.65 8.01 27.83
C ALA A 80 -13.59 7.69 28.89
N LYS A 81 -12.87 6.60 28.72
CA LYS A 81 -11.78 6.16 29.60
C LYS A 81 -10.60 5.68 28.76
N LYS A 82 -9.44 5.56 29.40
CA LYS A 82 -8.24 4.94 28.80
C LYS A 82 -8.56 3.54 28.23
N GLY A 83 -8.12 3.27 27.01
CA GLY A 83 -8.39 2.04 26.26
C GLY A 83 -9.74 2.02 25.53
N ASP A 84 -10.50 3.11 25.53
CA ASP A 84 -11.62 3.27 24.61
C ASP A 84 -11.14 3.88 23.31
N VAL A 85 -11.69 3.45 22.18
CA VAL A 85 -11.56 4.15 20.90
C VAL A 85 -12.62 5.23 20.81
N VAL A 86 -12.24 6.43 20.45
CA VAL A 86 -13.14 7.58 20.35
C VAL A 86 -13.06 8.20 18.97
N SER A 87 -14.19 8.69 18.46
CA SER A 87 -14.23 9.59 17.31
C SER A 87 -14.45 11.00 17.81
N ILE A 88 -13.62 11.93 17.38
CA ILE A 88 -13.63 13.32 17.82
C ILE A 88 -13.57 14.28 16.63
N ASP A 89 -14.19 15.47 16.82
CA ASP A 89 -13.88 16.64 16.01
C ASP A 89 -13.04 17.57 16.87
N TYR A 90 -11.96 18.12 16.34
CA TYR A 90 -11.18 19.08 17.09
C TYR A 90 -10.77 20.28 16.22
N THR A 91 -10.57 21.42 16.86
CA THR A 91 -10.02 22.64 16.27
C THR A 91 -9.08 23.29 17.26
N GLY A 92 -7.80 23.36 16.92
CA GLY A 92 -6.74 23.98 17.67
C GLY A 92 -6.58 25.48 17.33
N THR A 93 -6.36 26.30 18.33
CA THR A 93 -6.09 27.73 18.14
C THR A 93 -4.92 28.18 19.01
N ILE A 94 -4.06 29.05 18.48
CA ILE A 94 -3.00 29.77 19.19
C ILE A 94 -3.35 31.25 19.14
N ASP A 95 -3.42 31.91 20.29
CA ASP A 95 -3.84 33.31 20.40
C ASP A 95 -5.22 33.62 19.78
N GLY A 96 -6.05 32.58 19.56
CA GLY A 96 -7.38 32.65 18.97
C GLY A 96 -7.43 32.58 17.45
N GLU A 97 -6.33 32.27 16.79
CA GLU A 97 -6.22 31.97 15.38
C GLU A 97 -5.97 30.46 15.20
N GLU A 98 -6.64 29.83 14.22
CA GLU A 98 -6.40 28.43 13.84
C GLU A 98 -5.01 28.31 13.20
N PHE A 99 -4.38 27.15 13.33
CA PHE A 99 -3.08 26.85 12.74
C PHE A 99 -3.18 25.56 11.90
N ASP A 100 -2.30 25.43 10.95
CA ASP A 100 -2.26 24.27 10.04
C ASP A 100 -1.98 22.99 10.83
N GLY A 101 -2.65 21.87 10.47
CA GLY A 101 -2.61 20.61 11.22
C GLY A 101 -3.37 20.61 12.55
N GLY A 102 -3.89 21.77 13.00
CA GLY A 102 -4.60 21.90 14.27
C GLY A 102 -6.06 21.45 14.28
N SER A 103 -6.63 20.93 13.18
CA SER A 103 -8.07 20.63 13.08
C SER A 103 -8.34 19.36 12.31
N ALA A 104 -9.28 18.53 12.82
CA ALA A 104 -9.82 17.40 12.09
C ALA A 104 -11.30 17.15 12.47
N VAL A 105 -12.01 16.40 11.63
CA VAL A 105 -13.38 15.93 11.85
C VAL A 105 -13.40 14.41 11.79
N GLU A 106 -14.21 13.79 12.69
CA GLU A 106 -14.38 12.33 12.79
C GLU A 106 -13.06 11.57 12.99
N TYR A 107 -12.07 12.21 13.62
CA TYR A 107 -10.78 11.59 13.90
C TYR A 107 -10.92 10.49 14.94
N GLU A 108 -10.49 9.28 14.61
CA GLU A 108 -10.53 8.13 15.50
C GLU A 108 -9.19 7.91 16.20
N MET A 109 -9.23 7.69 17.51
CA MET A 109 -8.05 7.41 18.31
C MET A 109 -8.37 6.52 19.53
N GLU A 110 -7.39 5.70 19.96
CA GLU A 110 -7.46 4.98 21.23
C GLU A 110 -6.88 5.84 22.35
N LEU A 111 -7.67 6.10 23.39
CA LEU A 111 -7.24 6.90 24.53
C LEU A 111 -6.19 6.19 25.39
N GLY A 112 -5.02 6.77 25.47
CA GLY A 112 -3.89 6.28 26.26
C GLY A 112 -3.02 5.26 25.58
N SER A 113 -2.99 5.26 24.26
CA SER A 113 -2.11 4.44 23.44
C SER A 113 -0.73 5.05 23.19
N ASP A 114 -0.36 6.13 23.89
CA ASP A 114 0.82 6.96 23.58
C ASP A 114 0.78 7.50 22.13
N SER A 115 -0.41 7.98 21.73
CA SER A 115 -0.68 8.54 20.41
C SER A 115 0.18 9.80 20.16
N PHE A 116 0.26 10.23 18.89
CA PHE A 116 1.01 11.40 18.44
C PHE A 116 0.54 12.74 19.01
N PHE A 117 -0.48 12.74 19.88
CA PHE A 117 -0.96 13.98 20.52
C PHE A 117 -0.09 14.43 21.67
N VAL A 118 0.06 15.75 21.78
CA VAL A 118 0.80 16.38 22.90
C VAL A 118 0.19 16.07 24.25
N ASP A 119 1.04 16.01 25.26
CA ASP A 119 0.69 15.73 26.65
C ASP A 119 -0.50 16.56 27.12
N GLY A 120 -1.51 15.89 27.68
CA GLY A 120 -2.71 16.52 28.25
C GLY A 120 -3.91 16.58 27.29
N PHE A 121 -3.74 16.36 25.99
CA PHE A 121 -4.85 16.33 25.05
C PHE A 121 -5.81 15.17 25.35
N GLU A 122 -5.29 13.94 25.38
CA GLU A 122 -6.08 12.75 25.72
C GLU A 122 -6.67 12.79 27.14
N ASP A 123 -5.88 13.26 28.11
CA ASP A 123 -6.36 13.46 29.49
C ASP A 123 -7.54 14.43 29.55
N GLY A 124 -7.57 15.38 28.62
CA GLY A 124 -8.68 16.30 28.44
C GLY A 124 -9.96 15.62 27.99
N ILE A 125 -9.88 14.59 27.16
CA ILE A 125 -11.02 13.85 26.59
C ILE A 125 -11.56 12.83 27.62
N ILE A 126 -10.69 12.24 28.44
CA ILE A 126 -11.11 11.27 29.46
C ILE A 126 -12.21 11.86 30.36
N GLY A 127 -13.31 11.14 30.46
CA GLY A 127 -14.49 11.53 31.23
C GLY A 127 -15.55 12.31 30.46
N MET A 128 -15.29 12.75 29.20
CA MET A 128 -16.31 13.32 28.33
C MET A 128 -17.31 12.25 27.90
N SER A 129 -18.57 12.64 27.71
CA SER A 129 -19.62 11.77 27.15
C SER A 129 -19.79 12.08 25.66
N ALA A 130 -20.25 11.13 24.88
CA ALA A 130 -20.59 11.37 23.48
C ALA A 130 -21.55 12.57 23.34
N GLY A 131 -21.24 13.49 22.45
CA GLY A 131 -21.91 14.77 22.23
C GLY A 131 -21.38 15.93 23.08
N ASP A 132 -20.47 15.70 24.02
CA ASP A 132 -19.86 16.77 24.80
C ASP A 132 -18.82 17.54 23.96
N THR A 133 -18.78 18.86 24.12
CA THR A 133 -17.71 19.72 23.59
C THR A 133 -16.93 20.34 24.73
N LYS A 134 -15.61 20.36 24.65
CA LYS A 134 -14.74 20.87 25.71
C LYS A 134 -13.53 21.60 25.14
N GLU A 135 -13.14 22.69 25.79
CA GLU A 135 -11.86 23.35 25.54
C GLU A 135 -10.76 22.67 26.34
N ILE A 136 -9.71 22.20 25.67
CA ILE A 136 -8.56 21.53 26.24
C ILE A 136 -7.34 22.42 26.00
N PRO A 137 -6.80 23.08 27.07
CA PRO A 137 -5.57 23.84 26.96
C PRO A 137 -4.38 22.87 26.98
N ILE A 138 -3.45 23.05 26.06
CA ILE A 138 -2.17 22.35 26.01
C ILE A 138 -1.03 23.36 25.82
N THR A 139 0.20 22.91 26.09
CA THR A 139 1.42 23.67 25.77
C THR A 139 2.30 22.72 24.95
N PHE A 140 2.67 23.11 23.75
CA PHE A 140 3.58 22.35 22.91
C PHE A 140 4.96 22.21 23.57
N PRO A 141 5.66 21.08 23.42
CA PRO A 141 7.06 20.97 23.84
C PRO A 141 7.95 22.06 23.23
N GLU A 142 9.12 22.31 23.85
CA GLU A 142 10.09 23.33 23.38
C GLU A 142 10.84 22.90 22.10
N ASP A 143 10.69 21.61 21.70
CA ASP A 143 11.32 20.92 20.58
C ASP A 143 10.30 20.16 19.74
N TYR A 144 9.09 20.70 19.59
CA TYR A 144 7.99 20.03 18.89
C TYR A 144 8.11 20.17 17.37
N ASP A 145 7.93 21.40 16.87
CA ASP A 145 8.00 21.73 15.45
C ASP A 145 8.12 23.25 15.28
N GLY A 146 9.34 23.71 15.17
CA GLY A 146 9.79 25.08 14.90
C GLY A 146 8.85 26.23 15.19
N GLU A 147 7.73 26.34 14.49
CA GLU A 147 6.75 27.40 14.67
C GLU A 147 5.83 27.17 15.88
N LEU A 148 5.64 25.94 16.33
CA LEU A 148 4.77 25.58 17.46
C LEU A 148 5.52 25.47 18.79
N ASP A 149 6.84 25.45 18.81
CA ASP A 149 7.68 25.27 19.98
C ASP A 149 7.25 26.12 21.16
N GLY A 150 6.95 25.47 22.29
CA GLY A 150 6.60 26.11 23.56
C GLY A 150 5.35 26.96 23.52
N LYS A 151 4.54 26.95 22.47
CA LYS A 151 3.31 27.76 22.39
C LYS A 151 2.17 27.14 23.18
N ASP A 152 1.34 28.01 23.76
CA ASP A 152 0.08 27.62 24.39
C ASP A 152 -1.02 27.57 23.30
N ALA A 153 -1.72 26.44 23.22
CA ALA A 153 -2.85 26.24 22.32
C ALA A 153 -4.12 25.88 23.10
N ILE A 154 -5.27 26.13 22.49
CA ILE A 154 -6.57 25.70 23.01
C ILE A 154 -7.24 24.87 21.92
N PHE A 155 -7.49 23.60 22.21
CA PHE A 155 -8.27 22.73 21.36
C PHE A 155 -9.73 22.71 21.79
N SER A 156 -10.64 23.04 20.86
CA SER A 156 -12.07 22.82 21.03
C SER A 156 -12.38 21.42 20.52
N VAL A 157 -12.61 20.46 21.42
CA VAL A 157 -12.83 19.05 21.09
C VAL A 157 -14.29 18.69 21.30
N THR A 158 -14.93 18.10 20.30
CA THR A 158 -16.24 17.47 20.39
C THR A 158 -16.08 15.96 20.32
N LEU A 159 -16.55 15.24 21.31
CA LEU A 159 -16.52 13.79 21.37
C LEU A 159 -17.77 13.23 20.66
N ASN A 160 -17.60 12.63 19.49
CA ASN A 160 -18.70 12.11 18.68
C ASN A 160 -19.20 10.76 19.19
N THR A 161 -18.32 9.77 19.27
CA THR A 161 -18.63 8.40 19.69
C THR A 161 -17.57 7.86 20.63
N ILE A 162 -17.94 6.86 21.41
CA ILE A 162 -17.04 6.12 22.30
C ILE A 162 -17.26 4.64 22.00
N TYR A 163 -16.20 3.90 21.70
CA TYR A 163 -16.24 2.45 21.55
C TYR A 163 -15.38 1.79 22.64
N GLN A 164 -15.96 0.80 23.33
CA GLN A 164 -15.16 -0.13 24.10
C GLN A 164 -14.66 -1.21 23.14
N VAL A 165 -13.37 -1.47 23.16
CA VAL A 165 -12.72 -2.52 22.38
C VAL A 165 -12.55 -3.74 23.26
N ASP A 166 -13.16 -4.84 22.88
CA ASP A 166 -13.05 -6.13 23.56
C ASP A 166 -12.20 -7.07 22.69
N MET A 167 -10.91 -7.17 22.99
CA MET A 167 -9.97 -8.07 22.32
C MET A 167 -10.29 -9.52 22.65
N PRO A 168 -10.21 -10.45 21.68
CA PRO A 168 -10.34 -11.87 21.98
C PRO A 168 -9.23 -12.36 22.92
N GLU A 169 -9.54 -13.34 23.75
CA GLU A 169 -8.52 -13.93 24.62
C GLU A 169 -7.60 -14.85 23.80
N TYR A 170 -6.32 -14.50 23.72
CA TYR A 170 -5.30 -15.31 23.05
C TYR A 170 -5.03 -16.60 23.85
N ASN A 171 -5.53 -17.73 23.36
CA ASN A 171 -5.37 -19.04 23.98
C ASN A 171 -5.46 -20.16 22.93
N ASP A 172 -5.21 -21.41 23.34
CA ASP A 172 -5.23 -22.58 22.44
C ASP A 172 -6.58 -22.77 21.71
N ALA A 173 -7.70 -22.40 22.34
CA ALA A 173 -9.00 -22.52 21.69
C ALA A 173 -9.17 -21.52 20.56
N TYR A 174 -8.78 -20.26 20.80
CA TYR A 174 -8.78 -19.19 19.78
C TYR A 174 -7.88 -19.56 18.60
N VAL A 175 -6.65 -19.98 18.88
CA VAL A 175 -5.67 -20.37 17.86
C VAL A 175 -6.16 -21.59 17.05
N SER A 176 -6.79 -22.56 17.71
CA SER A 176 -7.34 -23.73 17.02
C SER A 176 -8.53 -23.41 16.12
N GLU A 177 -9.37 -22.47 16.52
CA GLU A 177 -10.55 -22.06 15.76
C GLU A 177 -10.19 -21.20 14.55
N ASN A 178 -9.29 -20.23 14.73
CA ASN A 178 -8.98 -19.22 13.70
C ASN A 178 -7.83 -19.64 12.79
N TYR A 179 -6.78 -20.27 13.32
CA TYR A 179 -5.55 -20.59 12.58
C TYR A 179 -5.33 -22.10 12.38
N GLY A 180 -6.05 -22.98 13.10
CA GLY A 180 -6.00 -24.42 12.91
C GLY A 180 -4.82 -25.13 13.60
N TYR A 181 -4.08 -24.46 14.48
CA TYR A 181 -3.03 -25.05 15.31
C TYR A 181 -3.60 -25.58 16.62
N ALA A 182 -2.98 -26.61 17.20
CA ALA A 182 -3.50 -27.21 18.44
C ALA A 182 -3.18 -26.38 19.69
N THR A 183 -2.10 -25.58 19.65
CA THR A 183 -1.66 -24.75 20.78
C THR A 183 -1.12 -23.40 20.29
N THR A 184 -1.11 -22.41 21.19
CA THR A 184 -0.46 -21.11 20.95
C THR A 184 1.02 -21.28 20.60
N ALA A 185 1.75 -22.17 21.28
CA ALA A 185 3.15 -22.41 21.02
C ALA A 185 3.43 -22.99 19.62
N GLU A 186 2.55 -23.84 19.09
CA GLU A 186 2.66 -24.31 17.70
C GLU A 186 2.40 -23.19 16.69
N TYR A 187 1.43 -22.32 16.95
CA TYR A 187 1.13 -21.16 16.14
C TYR A 187 2.28 -20.14 16.16
N GLU A 188 2.76 -19.75 17.35
CA GLU A 188 3.89 -18.83 17.52
C GLU A 188 5.15 -19.30 16.77
N SER A 189 5.47 -20.61 16.87
CA SER A 189 6.60 -21.17 16.13
C SER A 189 6.41 -21.10 14.63
N SER A 190 5.20 -21.40 14.13
CA SER A 190 4.90 -21.35 12.70
C SER A 190 4.88 -19.92 12.18
N LEU A 191 4.32 -18.99 12.94
CA LEU A 191 4.30 -17.57 12.61
C LEU A 191 5.72 -16.99 12.54
N LYS A 192 6.59 -17.37 13.51
CA LYS A 192 8.00 -16.96 13.48
C LYS A 192 8.72 -17.45 12.24
N ASP A 193 8.52 -18.72 11.88
CA ASP A 193 9.13 -19.31 10.67
C ASP A 193 8.57 -18.62 9.39
N GLU A 194 7.30 -18.25 9.38
CA GLU A 194 6.66 -17.53 8.28
C GLU A 194 7.21 -16.10 8.14
N LEU A 195 7.25 -15.33 9.23
CA LEU A 195 7.80 -13.97 9.25
C LEU A 195 9.27 -13.96 8.85
N GLN A 196 10.07 -14.93 9.36
CA GLN A 196 11.48 -15.05 8.98
C GLN A 196 11.61 -15.37 7.48
N GLY A 197 10.79 -16.28 6.96
CA GLY A 197 10.79 -16.60 5.52
C GLY A 197 10.45 -15.40 4.64
N MET A 198 9.48 -14.59 5.05
CA MET A 198 9.12 -13.34 4.36
C MET A 198 10.27 -12.33 4.40
N SER A 199 10.88 -12.14 5.56
CA SER A 199 12.01 -11.22 5.72
C SER A 199 13.24 -11.67 4.93
N ASP A 200 13.54 -12.98 4.90
CA ASP A 200 14.64 -13.53 4.12
C ASP A 200 14.42 -13.37 2.61
N GLU A 201 13.17 -13.56 2.14
CA GLU A 201 12.78 -13.38 0.74
C GLU A 201 12.88 -11.90 0.32
N ASP A 202 12.41 -10.98 1.15
CA ASP A 202 12.49 -9.53 0.92
C ASP A 202 13.96 -9.06 0.88
N SER A 203 14.74 -9.44 1.87
CA SER A 203 16.20 -9.16 1.90
C SER A 203 16.92 -9.69 0.68
N HIS A 204 16.54 -10.89 0.22
CA HIS A 204 17.12 -11.47 -0.98
C HIS A 204 16.72 -10.70 -2.24
N MET A 205 15.46 -10.35 -2.38
CA MET A 205 14.96 -9.59 -3.53
C MET A 205 15.64 -8.22 -3.63
N THR A 206 15.69 -7.47 -2.54
CA THR A 206 16.36 -6.17 -2.47
C THR A 206 17.83 -6.25 -2.85
N ALA A 207 18.52 -7.31 -2.41
CA ALA A 207 19.93 -7.54 -2.79
C ALA A 207 20.07 -7.91 -4.28
N CYS A 208 19.13 -8.64 -4.86
CA CYS A 208 19.13 -8.95 -6.30
C CYS A 208 18.92 -7.68 -7.14
N GLU A 209 18.01 -6.80 -6.73
CA GLU A 209 17.81 -5.50 -7.37
C GLU A 209 19.05 -4.61 -7.24
N SER A 210 19.70 -4.59 -6.08
CA SER A 210 20.98 -3.89 -5.89
C SER A 210 22.06 -4.40 -6.83
N ALA A 211 22.10 -5.73 -7.08
CA ALA A 211 23.02 -6.31 -8.07
C ALA A 211 22.69 -5.81 -9.49
N LEU A 212 21.40 -5.68 -9.83
CA LEU A 212 21.00 -5.13 -11.12
C LEU A 212 21.35 -3.65 -11.24
N TYR A 213 21.11 -2.83 -10.21
CA TYR A 213 21.53 -1.42 -10.20
C TYR A 213 23.04 -1.26 -10.38
N GLN A 214 23.86 -2.09 -9.73
CA GLN A 214 25.30 -2.09 -9.97
C GLN A 214 25.65 -2.48 -11.42
N ALA A 215 24.96 -3.48 -11.99
CA ALA A 215 25.17 -3.89 -13.38
C ALA A 215 24.77 -2.78 -14.37
N ILE A 216 23.69 -2.03 -14.08
CA ILE A 216 23.26 -0.84 -14.85
C ILE A 216 24.31 0.26 -14.75
N GLY A 217 24.79 0.59 -13.54
CA GLY A 217 25.82 1.59 -13.31
C GLY A 217 27.16 1.27 -13.99
N ASN A 218 27.48 -0.03 -14.13
CA ASN A 218 28.67 -0.49 -14.84
C ASN A 218 28.50 -0.51 -16.36
N ALA A 219 27.27 -0.42 -16.89
CA ALA A 219 26.99 -0.40 -18.32
C ALA A 219 27.29 0.98 -18.93
N THR A 220 27.53 1.00 -20.23
CA THR A 220 27.63 2.25 -21.00
C THR A 220 26.48 2.32 -21.96
N VAL A 221 25.55 3.24 -21.70
CA VAL A 221 24.42 3.58 -22.57
C VAL A 221 24.83 4.78 -23.43
N LYS A 222 24.63 4.69 -24.74
CA LYS A 222 25.03 5.73 -25.71
C LYS A 222 23.83 6.49 -26.24
N ASP A 223 22.71 5.81 -26.34
CA ASP A 223 21.47 6.30 -26.91
C ASP A 223 20.40 5.24 -26.63
N TYR A 224 19.15 5.48 -26.98
CA TYR A 224 18.05 4.54 -26.84
C TYR A 224 17.14 4.55 -28.07
N PRO A 225 16.35 3.46 -28.28
CA PRO A 225 15.32 3.45 -29.33
C PRO A 225 14.18 4.38 -28.96
N GLU A 226 13.77 5.26 -29.87
CA GLU A 226 12.61 6.14 -29.70
C GLU A 226 11.34 5.35 -29.32
N GLU A 227 11.13 4.19 -29.97
CA GLU A 227 9.99 3.33 -29.69
C GLU A 227 9.97 2.85 -28.23
N LEU A 228 11.11 2.47 -27.64
CA LEU A 228 11.20 2.04 -26.25
C LEU A 228 10.96 3.20 -25.27
N TYR A 229 11.46 4.38 -25.61
CA TYR A 229 11.25 5.59 -24.82
C TYR A 229 9.75 5.95 -24.77
N GLU A 230 9.06 5.97 -25.90
CA GLU A 230 7.63 6.24 -25.95
C GLU A 230 6.80 5.16 -25.24
N GLU A 231 7.25 3.88 -25.26
CA GLU A 231 6.66 2.80 -24.48
C GLU A 231 6.78 3.08 -22.97
N CYS A 232 7.98 3.35 -22.46
CA CYS A 232 8.20 3.61 -21.03
C CYS A 232 7.46 4.87 -20.57
N LYS A 233 7.43 5.92 -21.38
CA LYS A 233 6.69 7.14 -21.12
C LYS A 233 5.19 6.88 -20.97
N ALA A 234 4.59 6.17 -21.91
CA ALA A 234 3.17 5.85 -21.87
C ALA A 234 2.79 4.98 -20.65
N GLN A 235 3.68 4.04 -20.27
CA GLN A 235 3.51 3.23 -19.08
C GLN A 235 3.52 4.10 -17.83
N MET A 236 4.52 4.95 -17.66
CA MET A 236 4.64 5.85 -16.51
C MET A 236 3.47 6.84 -16.42
N GLU A 237 3.06 7.44 -17.54
CA GLU A 237 1.89 8.34 -17.56
C GLU A 237 0.63 7.61 -17.08
N SER A 238 0.45 6.33 -17.45
CA SER A 238 -0.67 5.51 -16.99
C SER A 238 -0.58 5.16 -15.50
N GLU A 239 0.61 4.80 -15.02
CA GLU A 239 0.85 4.48 -13.60
C GLU A 239 0.66 5.72 -12.72
N ASN A 240 1.21 6.86 -13.12
CA ASN A 240 1.04 8.14 -12.42
C ASN A 240 -0.43 8.56 -12.37
N GLN A 241 -1.19 8.36 -13.46
CA GLN A 241 -2.62 8.67 -13.46
C GLN A 241 -3.37 7.76 -12.49
N ALA A 242 -3.11 6.45 -12.50
CA ALA A 242 -3.76 5.51 -11.59
C ALA A 242 -3.42 5.81 -10.12
N PHE A 243 -2.17 6.18 -9.86
CA PHE A 243 -1.72 6.58 -8.54
C PHE A 243 -2.40 7.88 -8.07
N ALA A 244 -2.43 8.91 -8.92
CA ALA A 244 -3.11 10.17 -8.62
C ALA A 244 -4.62 9.97 -8.35
N GLU A 245 -5.29 9.08 -9.12
CA GLU A 245 -6.69 8.73 -8.90
C GLU A 245 -6.89 8.01 -7.55
N MET A 246 -5.96 7.14 -7.14
CA MET A 246 -6.02 6.40 -5.87
C MET A 246 -5.91 7.35 -4.66
N PHE A 247 -5.03 8.35 -4.73
CA PHE A 247 -4.80 9.30 -3.64
C PHE A 247 -5.61 10.59 -3.75
N GLY A 248 -6.45 10.73 -4.79
CA GLY A 248 -7.32 11.88 -4.98
C GLY A 248 -6.62 13.19 -5.34
N VAL A 249 -5.35 13.11 -5.77
CA VAL A 249 -4.56 14.26 -6.25
C VAL A 249 -4.73 14.47 -7.75
N SER A 250 -4.42 15.66 -8.26
CA SER A 250 -4.56 15.95 -9.69
C SER A 250 -3.32 15.54 -10.50
N ASP A 251 -2.16 15.48 -9.85
CA ASP A 251 -0.87 15.11 -10.43
C ASP A 251 0.05 14.56 -9.35
N VAL A 252 0.86 13.56 -9.68
CA VAL A 252 1.80 12.94 -8.73
C VAL A 252 2.88 13.91 -8.22
N SER A 253 3.15 15.01 -8.92
CA SER A 253 4.06 16.04 -8.45
C SER A 253 3.56 16.77 -7.19
N GLU A 254 2.26 16.73 -6.92
CA GLU A 254 1.70 17.23 -5.66
C GLU A 254 2.16 16.40 -4.46
N MET A 255 2.52 15.13 -4.69
CA MET A 255 2.97 14.18 -3.66
C MET A 255 4.50 14.05 -3.60
N PHE A 256 5.18 14.12 -4.75
CA PHE A 256 6.63 13.92 -4.84
C PHE A 256 7.42 15.23 -4.94
N GLY A 257 6.74 16.38 -4.80
CA GLY A 257 7.37 17.69 -4.85
C GLY A 257 7.74 18.20 -6.27
N GLU A 258 8.08 19.47 -6.37
CA GLU A 258 8.45 20.14 -7.65
C GLU A 258 9.75 19.59 -8.28
N ASP A 259 10.57 18.89 -7.51
CA ASP A 259 11.85 18.31 -7.96
C ASP A 259 11.69 16.92 -8.59
N TYR A 260 10.46 16.36 -8.68
CA TYR A 260 10.19 15.09 -9.33
C TYR A 260 10.44 15.14 -10.83
N ASP A 261 11.58 14.58 -11.27
CA ASP A 261 12.02 14.58 -12.67
C ASP A 261 11.46 13.35 -13.43
N THR A 262 10.25 13.48 -13.92
CA THR A 262 9.58 12.45 -14.72
C THR A 262 10.43 11.99 -15.92
N GLU A 263 11.18 12.89 -16.56
CA GLU A 263 12.04 12.54 -17.70
C GLU A 263 13.20 11.65 -17.26
N ALA A 264 13.84 11.94 -16.13
CA ALA A 264 14.91 11.11 -15.58
C ALA A 264 14.39 9.69 -15.28
N VAL A 265 13.23 9.56 -14.65
CA VAL A 265 12.62 8.25 -14.33
C VAL A 265 12.28 7.44 -15.60
N ILE A 266 11.78 8.09 -16.65
CA ILE A 266 11.56 7.43 -17.95
C ILE A 266 12.89 6.92 -18.53
N ILE A 267 13.95 7.73 -18.50
CA ILE A 267 15.27 7.34 -19.01
C ILE A 267 15.86 6.18 -18.23
N ASP A 268 15.68 6.17 -16.91
CA ASP A 268 16.12 5.06 -16.04
C ASP A 268 15.39 3.77 -16.36
N SER A 269 14.07 3.81 -16.55
CA SER A 269 13.27 2.67 -16.99
C SER A 269 13.70 2.13 -18.36
N VAL A 270 13.96 3.01 -19.32
CA VAL A 270 14.48 2.65 -20.65
C VAL A 270 15.85 1.97 -20.51
N THR A 271 16.72 2.53 -19.69
CA THR A 271 18.08 2.03 -19.45
C THR A 271 18.04 0.65 -18.81
N GLU A 272 17.23 0.47 -17.78
CA GLU A 272 17.01 -0.82 -17.13
C GLU A 272 16.53 -1.87 -18.13
N LYS A 273 15.44 -1.59 -18.87
CA LYS A 273 14.90 -2.52 -19.88
C LYS A 273 15.94 -2.92 -20.93
N MET A 274 16.80 -1.99 -21.36
CA MET A 274 17.86 -2.29 -22.31
C MET A 274 18.96 -3.17 -21.68
N VAL A 275 19.40 -2.89 -20.46
CA VAL A 275 20.45 -3.64 -19.77
C VAL A 275 19.98 -5.05 -19.44
N VAL A 276 18.77 -5.21 -18.89
CA VAL A 276 18.15 -6.51 -18.61
C VAL A 276 18.10 -7.38 -19.87
N ASN A 277 17.60 -6.84 -20.97
CA ASN A 277 17.54 -7.57 -22.24
C ASN A 277 18.93 -7.95 -22.78
N GLU A 278 19.95 -7.08 -22.65
CA GLU A 278 21.30 -7.39 -23.12
C GLU A 278 21.99 -8.46 -22.24
N ILE A 279 21.76 -8.45 -20.91
CA ILE A 279 22.21 -9.53 -20.02
C ILE A 279 21.52 -10.84 -20.42
N ALA A 280 20.19 -10.84 -20.53
CA ALA A 280 19.41 -12.01 -20.92
C ALA A 280 19.86 -12.57 -22.26
N ARG A 281 20.06 -11.72 -23.27
CA ARG A 281 20.52 -12.11 -24.59
C ARG A 281 21.93 -12.75 -24.55
N LYS A 282 22.85 -12.15 -23.76
CA LYS A 282 24.24 -12.61 -23.65
C LYS A 282 24.34 -13.95 -22.93
N GLU A 283 23.51 -14.13 -21.91
CA GLU A 283 23.46 -15.35 -21.09
C GLU A 283 22.45 -16.39 -21.62
N LYS A 284 21.71 -16.05 -22.67
CA LYS A 284 20.69 -16.89 -23.32
C LYS A 284 19.55 -17.24 -22.38
N VAL A 285 19.17 -16.28 -21.55
CA VAL A 285 17.96 -16.35 -20.77
C VAL A 285 16.78 -16.00 -21.70
N SER A 286 15.74 -16.77 -21.62
CA SER A 286 14.50 -16.58 -22.40
C SER A 286 13.30 -17.08 -21.60
N VAL A 287 12.12 -16.71 -22.00
CA VAL A 287 10.86 -17.09 -21.34
C VAL A 287 10.05 -17.99 -22.28
N SER A 288 9.88 -19.25 -21.90
CA SER A 288 8.99 -20.17 -22.61
C SER A 288 7.52 -19.88 -22.34
N ASN A 289 6.62 -20.43 -23.13
CA ASN A 289 5.20 -20.30 -22.87
C ASN A 289 4.79 -20.99 -21.55
N GLU A 290 5.43 -22.12 -21.26
CA GLU A 290 5.20 -22.87 -20.03
C GLU A 290 5.59 -22.05 -18.77
N GLU A 291 6.68 -21.29 -18.84
CA GLU A 291 7.10 -20.40 -17.73
C GLU A 291 6.15 -19.19 -17.58
N LEU A 292 5.70 -18.62 -18.70
CA LEU A 292 4.69 -17.57 -18.66
C LEU A 292 3.38 -18.10 -18.06
N ASP A 293 2.93 -19.28 -18.51
CA ASP A 293 1.70 -19.87 -18.00
C ASP A 293 1.78 -20.17 -16.50
N ALA A 294 2.94 -20.64 -16.02
CA ALA A 294 3.18 -20.87 -14.60
C ALA A 294 3.13 -19.55 -13.77
N SER A 295 3.71 -18.47 -14.28
CA SER A 295 3.62 -17.15 -13.64
C SER A 295 2.17 -16.66 -13.57
N LEU A 296 1.40 -16.84 -14.65
CA LEU A 296 -0.01 -16.47 -14.67
C LEU A 296 -0.88 -17.34 -13.74
N GLU A 297 -0.53 -18.64 -13.55
CA GLU A 297 -1.18 -19.49 -12.55
C GLU A 297 -1.00 -18.99 -11.13
N GLU A 298 0.15 -18.36 -10.82
CA GLU A 298 0.44 -17.77 -9.52
C GLU A 298 -0.30 -16.43 -9.33
N GLU A 299 -0.49 -15.65 -10.39
CA GLU A 299 -1.20 -14.36 -10.37
C GLU A 299 -2.73 -14.50 -10.34
N LEU A 300 -3.27 -15.53 -11.00
CA LEU A 300 -4.70 -15.69 -11.20
C LEU A 300 -5.56 -15.55 -9.92
N PRO A 301 -5.16 -16.09 -8.75
CA PRO A 301 -5.93 -15.95 -7.52
C PRO A 301 -6.09 -14.51 -6.99
N TYR A 302 -5.26 -13.59 -7.48
CA TYR A 302 -5.21 -12.17 -7.07
C TYR A 302 -5.76 -11.23 -8.16
N SER A 303 -6.17 -11.79 -9.29
CA SER A 303 -6.74 -11.04 -10.41
C SER A 303 -8.29 -11.08 -10.38
N GLU A 304 -8.93 -10.21 -11.14
CA GLU A 304 -10.38 -10.22 -11.36
C GLU A 304 -10.85 -11.28 -12.36
N TYR A 305 -9.93 -12.07 -12.93
CA TYR A 305 -10.22 -13.04 -13.99
C TYR A 305 -10.46 -14.46 -13.43
N GLU A 306 -11.32 -15.21 -14.08
CA GLU A 306 -11.67 -16.58 -13.68
C GLU A 306 -10.73 -17.64 -14.27
N SER A 307 -9.94 -17.31 -15.30
CA SER A 307 -9.05 -18.24 -15.98
C SER A 307 -7.82 -17.57 -16.58
N ILE A 308 -6.75 -18.37 -16.77
CA ILE A 308 -5.52 -17.92 -17.44
C ILE A 308 -5.79 -17.44 -18.86
N GLU A 309 -6.72 -18.09 -19.58
CA GLU A 309 -7.10 -17.68 -20.92
C GLU A 309 -7.71 -16.28 -20.92
N GLU A 310 -8.59 -15.97 -19.97
CA GLU A 310 -9.20 -14.66 -19.83
C GLU A 310 -8.17 -13.62 -19.41
N LEU A 311 -7.29 -13.94 -18.46
CA LEU A 311 -6.16 -13.09 -18.06
C LEU A 311 -5.27 -12.76 -19.26
N LYS A 312 -4.92 -13.76 -20.09
CA LYS A 312 -4.13 -13.56 -21.31
C LYS A 312 -4.82 -12.69 -22.37
N GLU A 313 -6.13 -12.79 -22.51
CA GLU A 313 -6.90 -12.01 -23.49
C GLU A 313 -7.00 -10.54 -23.11
N ASN A 314 -6.91 -10.22 -21.82
CA ASN A 314 -7.09 -8.86 -21.29
C ASN A 314 -5.78 -8.22 -20.80
N SER A 315 -4.64 -8.91 -20.87
CA SER A 315 -3.35 -8.43 -20.43
C SER A 315 -2.35 -8.26 -21.57
N ASP A 316 -1.35 -7.40 -21.37
CA ASP A 316 -0.22 -7.28 -22.29
C ASP A 316 0.75 -8.46 -22.08
N LEU A 317 0.69 -9.44 -22.96
CA LEU A 317 1.53 -10.63 -22.87
C LEU A 317 3.02 -10.33 -23.07
N ASP A 318 3.38 -9.27 -23.77
CA ASP A 318 4.78 -8.89 -23.96
C ASP A 318 5.33 -8.25 -22.67
N GLN A 319 4.52 -7.49 -21.94
CA GLN A 319 4.87 -6.99 -20.60
C GLN A 319 4.97 -8.13 -19.58
N LEU A 320 4.00 -9.03 -19.53
CA LEU A 320 4.03 -10.19 -18.63
C LEU A 320 5.28 -11.07 -18.88
N ARG A 321 5.65 -11.29 -20.15
CA ARG A 321 6.88 -11.98 -20.50
C ARG A 321 8.13 -11.21 -20.04
N TYR A 322 8.10 -9.88 -20.13
CA TYR A 322 9.21 -9.07 -19.65
C TYR A 322 9.35 -9.18 -18.13
N ASN A 323 8.26 -9.19 -17.38
CA ASN A 323 8.30 -9.38 -15.93
C ASN A 323 8.94 -10.73 -15.55
N VAL A 324 8.57 -11.81 -16.25
CA VAL A 324 9.22 -13.13 -16.06
C VAL A 324 10.69 -13.09 -16.47
N LEU A 325 11.03 -12.40 -17.58
CA LEU A 325 12.42 -12.24 -18.02
C LEU A 325 13.25 -11.47 -17.00
N TYR A 326 12.70 -10.38 -16.48
CA TYR A 326 13.30 -9.54 -15.44
C TYR A 326 13.64 -10.38 -14.20
N GLN A 327 12.68 -11.13 -13.68
CA GLN A 327 12.89 -12.01 -12.54
C GLN A 327 14.00 -13.05 -12.82
N LYS A 328 14.01 -13.67 -13.98
CA LYS A 328 15.04 -14.63 -14.38
C LYS A 328 16.43 -13.99 -14.52
N VAL A 329 16.51 -12.69 -14.84
CA VAL A 329 17.78 -11.96 -14.85
C VAL A 329 18.23 -11.63 -13.44
N LEU A 330 17.31 -11.26 -12.54
CA LEU A 330 17.62 -11.10 -11.12
C LEU A 330 18.17 -12.40 -10.52
N ASP A 331 17.49 -13.53 -10.74
CA ASP A 331 17.96 -14.85 -10.29
C ASP A 331 19.36 -15.17 -10.82
N PHE A 332 19.59 -14.90 -12.11
CA PHE A 332 20.90 -15.09 -12.72
C PHE A 332 21.97 -14.19 -12.07
N LEU A 333 21.68 -12.95 -11.78
CA LEU A 333 22.61 -12.04 -11.09
C LEU A 333 22.87 -12.53 -9.67
N ALA A 334 21.85 -12.94 -8.94
CA ALA A 334 21.98 -13.51 -7.60
C ALA A 334 22.91 -14.73 -7.57
N GLU A 335 22.78 -15.65 -8.53
CA GLU A 335 23.65 -16.82 -8.66
C GLU A 335 25.12 -16.46 -8.99
N ASN A 336 25.35 -15.28 -9.55
CA ASN A 336 26.65 -14.83 -10.05
C ASN A 336 27.25 -13.65 -9.28
N CYS A 337 26.67 -13.21 -8.19
CA CYS A 337 27.21 -12.22 -7.26
C CYS A 337 27.66 -12.86 -5.94
N THR A 338 28.22 -12.06 -5.05
CA THR A 338 28.57 -12.45 -3.68
C THR A 338 27.82 -11.53 -2.74
N PHE A 339 26.91 -12.09 -1.96
CA PHE A 339 26.21 -11.36 -0.91
C PHE A 339 27.08 -11.25 0.34
N ASN A 340 27.11 -10.06 0.92
CA ASN A 340 27.68 -9.75 2.21
C ASN A 340 26.52 -9.50 3.17
N ASP A 341 26.21 -10.46 4.04
CA ASP A 341 25.10 -10.36 4.96
C ASP A 341 25.45 -9.39 6.10
N ILE A 342 24.68 -8.32 6.23
CA ILE A 342 24.79 -7.30 7.26
C ILE A 342 23.52 -7.38 8.12
N PRO A 343 23.64 -7.65 9.44
CA PRO A 343 22.48 -7.57 10.32
C PRO A 343 21.81 -6.18 10.26
N SER A 344 20.50 -6.15 10.20
CA SER A 344 19.74 -4.89 10.11
C SER A 344 20.08 -3.93 11.28
N GLU A 345 20.26 -4.46 12.49
CA GLU A 345 20.65 -3.69 13.66
C GLU A 345 22.02 -3.00 13.48
N GLU A 346 22.98 -3.68 12.81
CA GLU A 346 24.31 -3.13 12.51
C GLU A 346 24.20 -2.06 11.41
N TYR A 347 23.45 -2.36 10.34
CA TYR A 347 23.26 -1.45 9.21
C TYR A 347 22.65 -0.11 9.65
N TYR A 348 21.53 -0.17 10.35
CA TYR A 348 20.85 1.05 10.80
C TYR A 348 21.59 1.80 11.91
N SER A 349 22.35 1.11 12.78
CA SER A 349 23.16 1.80 13.81
C SER A 349 24.34 2.58 13.21
N ASP A 350 24.91 2.11 12.09
CA ASP A 350 26.00 2.81 11.40
C ASP A 350 25.48 3.98 10.55
N GLU A 351 24.25 3.87 10.03
CA GLU A 351 23.63 4.88 9.16
C GLU A 351 22.91 5.97 9.98
N TYR A 352 22.28 5.62 11.11
CA TYR A 352 21.41 6.53 11.89
C TYR A 352 21.91 6.80 13.35
N GLY A 353 23.06 6.24 13.76
CA GLY A 353 23.64 6.39 15.10
C GLY A 353 23.05 5.43 16.15
N GLU A 354 23.79 5.27 17.30
CA GLU A 354 23.38 4.34 18.38
C GLU A 354 22.05 4.71 19.08
N ASP A 355 21.54 5.91 18.89
CA ASP A 355 20.32 6.41 19.53
C ASP A 355 19.08 6.34 18.64
N GLY A 356 19.22 5.85 17.39
CA GLY A 356 18.11 5.72 16.44
C GLY A 356 17.48 7.05 15.99
N GLU A 357 18.10 8.17 16.37
CA GLU A 357 17.70 9.48 15.88
C GLU A 357 18.19 9.62 14.44
N ILE A 358 17.24 9.59 13.50
CA ILE A 358 17.47 9.98 12.11
C ILE A 358 17.99 11.42 12.15
N SER A 359 19.20 11.68 11.64
CA SER A 359 19.65 13.07 11.52
C SER A 359 18.69 13.80 10.57
N GLU A 360 18.31 15.04 10.87
CA GLU A 360 17.41 15.86 10.04
C GLU A 360 17.89 16.01 8.57
N GLU A 361 19.17 15.65 8.27
CA GLU A 361 19.74 15.67 6.92
C GLU A 361 19.58 14.34 6.17
N ASP A 362 19.29 13.21 6.88
CA ASP A 362 19.24 11.85 6.32
C ASP A 362 17.82 11.24 6.39
N ALA A 363 16.88 11.87 7.08
CA ALA A 363 15.48 11.53 6.92
C ALA A 363 15.16 11.67 5.42
N PHE A 364 14.75 10.54 4.77
CA PHE A 364 14.00 10.70 3.53
C PHE A 364 13.00 11.81 3.82
N PRO A 365 12.92 12.84 2.99
CA PRO A 365 11.85 13.80 3.11
C PRO A 365 10.55 13.07 2.73
N MET A 366 10.02 12.32 3.66
CA MET A 366 8.59 12.26 3.84
C MET A 366 8.33 13.64 4.44
N GLU A 367 8.25 14.64 3.55
CA GLU A 367 7.93 15.99 3.94
C GLU A 367 6.66 15.91 4.77
N ASP A 368 6.72 16.48 5.97
CA ASP A 368 5.60 16.58 6.91
C ASP A 368 4.32 17.18 6.27
N GLU A 369 4.44 17.81 5.10
CA GLU A 369 3.34 18.23 4.26
C GLU A 369 2.38 17.10 3.83
N PHE A 370 2.81 15.82 3.78
CA PHE A 370 1.93 14.73 3.36
C PHE A 370 0.97 14.28 4.49
N ILE A 371 1.34 14.51 5.74
CA ILE A 371 0.49 14.20 6.91
C ILE A 371 -0.50 15.34 7.18
N GLU A 372 -0.16 16.60 6.81
CA GLU A 372 -1.00 17.76 7.09
C GLU A 372 -2.19 17.94 6.13
N GLU A 373 -2.09 17.49 4.86
CA GLU A 373 -3.18 17.65 3.88
C GLU A 373 -4.12 16.45 3.75
N ASN A 374 -3.75 15.26 4.25
CA ASN A 374 -4.54 14.05 4.10
C ASN A 374 -4.80 13.36 5.45
N GLY A 375 -5.37 14.10 6.40
CA GLY A 375 -5.90 13.57 7.65
C GLY A 375 -7.08 12.59 7.49
N ASP A 376 -7.30 12.06 6.29
CA ASP A 376 -8.33 11.12 5.93
C ASP A 376 -7.72 9.78 5.48
N ALA A 377 -7.00 9.11 6.38
CA ALA A 377 -6.79 7.68 6.22
C ALA A 377 -8.06 6.97 6.70
N GLU A 378 -9.10 7.00 5.89
CA GLU A 378 -10.29 6.18 6.08
C GLU A 378 -9.90 4.71 6.13
N LEU A 379 -10.02 4.11 7.31
CA LEU A 379 -10.19 2.66 7.43
C LEU A 379 -11.53 2.33 6.75
N TYR A 380 -11.49 1.75 5.55
CA TYR A 380 -12.68 1.32 4.82
C TYR A 380 -13.47 0.30 5.64
N MET A 381 -14.53 0.77 6.28
CA MET A 381 -15.67 -0.07 6.60
C MET A 381 -16.68 0.09 5.47
N GLU A 382 -16.93 -0.96 4.70
CA GLU A 382 -17.99 -1.00 3.70
C GLU A 382 -19.34 -0.77 4.37
N ASP A 383 -19.90 0.42 4.19
CA ASP A 383 -21.32 0.67 4.48
C ASP A 383 -22.16 0.41 3.23
N VAL A 384 -23.04 -0.57 3.34
CA VAL A 384 -24.07 -0.90 2.36
C VAL A 384 -25.35 -0.18 2.78
N GLY A 385 -25.62 1.00 2.25
CA GLY A 385 -26.91 1.58 2.56
C GLY A 385 -27.22 2.93 1.93
N GLU A 386 -28.11 2.87 0.98
CA GLU A 386 -29.19 3.81 0.65
C GLU A 386 -28.87 5.22 0.11
N ASP A 387 -29.11 5.30 -1.18
CA ASP A 387 -29.36 6.44 -2.04
C ASP A 387 -30.44 7.40 -1.49
N GLU A 388 -30.10 8.65 -1.23
CA GLU A 388 -31.02 9.79 -1.42
C GLU A 388 -30.26 11.08 -1.73
N SER A 389 -30.23 11.40 -3.03
CA SER A 389 -29.82 12.69 -3.55
C SER A 389 -30.88 13.78 -3.33
N SER A 390 -30.48 14.89 -2.73
CA SER A 390 -31.20 16.16 -2.96
C SER A 390 -30.23 17.34 -2.98
N LYS A 391 -29.87 17.76 -4.17
CA LYS A 391 -29.33 19.11 -4.40
C LYS A 391 -30.38 19.91 -5.12
N GLU A 392 -30.91 20.92 -4.43
CA GLU A 392 -31.67 22.02 -5.05
C GLU A 392 -30.72 22.89 -5.88
N THR A 393 -31.03 23.04 -7.16
CA THR A 393 -30.63 24.22 -7.93
C THR A 393 -31.84 24.72 -8.70
N SER A 394 -32.22 25.96 -8.40
CA SER A 394 -33.22 26.73 -9.09
C SER A 394 -32.80 27.09 -10.51
N ALA A 395 -33.63 26.79 -11.49
CA ALA A 395 -33.84 27.61 -12.68
C ALA A 395 -35.11 27.14 -13.43
N ASP A 396 -35.98 28.07 -13.69
CA ASP A 396 -37.22 27.95 -14.43
C ASP A 396 -37.01 27.42 -15.85
N GLU A 397 -37.94 26.59 -16.33
CA GLU A 397 -38.69 26.73 -17.56
C GLU A 397 -39.47 25.45 -17.89
N ASP A 398 -40.76 25.62 -18.03
CA ASP A 398 -41.80 24.88 -18.75
C ASP A 398 -41.50 23.49 -19.32
N MET A 399 -42.16 22.46 -18.81
CA MET A 399 -42.65 21.36 -19.64
C MET A 399 -43.83 20.62 -19.03
N GLU A 400 -44.78 20.35 -19.91
CA GLU A 400 -46.11 19.83 -19.75
C GLU A 400 -46.23 18.53 -18.95
N ILE A 401 -47.28 18.51 -18.13
CA ILE A 401 -47.79 17.34 -17.40
C ILE A 401 -48.45 16.40 -18.41
N ILE A 402 -47.94 15.16 -18.56
CA ILE A 402 -48.69 14.07 -19.17
C ILE A 402 -49.21 13.16 -18.05
N ASP A 403 -50.54 13.15 -17.96
CA ASP A 403 -51.33 12.30 -17.09
C ASP A 403 -51.24 10.85 -17.55
N LEU A 404 -50.87 9.93 -16.70
CA LEU A 404 -50.94 8.49 -16.92
C LEU A 404 -51.79 7.88 -15.81
N GLU A 405 -53.12 7.97 -16.02
CA GLU A 405 -54.07 7.02 -15.43
C GLU A 405 -54.17 5.77 -16.32
N GLU A 406 -54.35 4.64 -15.66
CA GLU A 406 -54.79 3.33 -16.16
C GLU A 406 -53.81 2.44 -16.97
N ILE A 407 -53.20 1.48 -16.26
CA ILE A 407 -53.05 0.13 -16.80
C ILE A 407 -53.61 -0.86 -15.77
N ASP A 408 -54.76 -1.44 -16.17
CA ASP A 408 -55.46 -2.53 -15.51
C ASP A 408 -54.68 -3.84 -15.55
N GLY A 409 -54.64 -4.50 -14.41
CA GLY A 409 -54.00 -5.81 -14.30
C GLY A 409 -54.88 -6.93 -14.81
N SER A 410 -54.48 -7.56 -15.90
CA SER A 410 -54.87 -8.94 -16.23
C SER A 410 -53.97 -9.44 -17.36
N ASP A 411 -53.00 -10.31 -17.01
CA ASP A 411 -52.57 -11.44 -17.85
C ASP A 411 -51.35 -12.11 -17.17
N PHE A 412 -51.64 -12.89 -16.15
CA PHE A 412 -50.78 -14.00 -15.72
C PHE A 412 -51.57 -15.28 -16.01
N GLU A 413 -51.23 -15.95 -17.10
CA GLU A 413 -51.52 -17.34 -17.29
C GLU A 413 -50.27 -18.12 -17.72
N ASP A 414 -49.90 -19.04 -16.84
CA ASP A 414 -49.38 -20.39 -17.06
C ASP A 414 -48.25 -20.62 -18.06
N ILE A 415 -47.08 -20.98 -17.56
CA ILE A 415 -46.21 -21.98 -18.23
C ILE A 415 -45.88 -23.05 -17.17
N GLU A 416 -46.49 -24.23 -17.41
CA GLU A 416 -46.29 -25.47 -16.66
C GLU A 416 -44.90 -26.07 -16.91
N GLU A 417 -44.46 -26.80 -15.87
CA GLU A 417 -43.37 -27.77 -15.86
C GLU A 417 -43.41 -28.77 -17.01
N GLU A 418 -42.26 -29.04 -17.61
CA GLU A 418 -41.95 -30.36 -18.15
C GLU A 418 -40.58 -30.83 -17.67
N THR A 419 -40.66 -31.80 -16.76
CA THR A 419 -39.60 -32.76 -16.46
C THR A 419 -39.70 -33.92 -17.42
N GLU A 420 -38.58 -34.33 -18.03
CA GLU A 420 -38.32 -35.74 -18.41
C GLU A 420 -36.84 -35.94 -18.75
N THR A 421 -36.24 -36.71 -17.94
CA THR A 421 -35.37 -37.89 -18.02
C THR A 421 -34.91 -38.35 -19.42
N GLU A 422 -33.59 -38.37 -19.63
CA GLU A 422 -32.79 -39.60 -19.93
C GLU A 422 -31.30 -39.33 -19.73
#